data_dd404189cc948fd961232d769e08d5a8
#
_entry.id   dd404189cc948fd961232d769e08d5a8
#
_cell.length_a   1.000
_cell.length_b   1.000
_cell.length_c   1.000
_cell.angle_alpha   90.00
_cell.angle_beta   90.00
_cell.angle_gamma   90.00
#
_symmetry.space_group_name_H-M   'P 1'
#
loop_
_entity.id
_entity.type
_entity.pdbx_description
1 polymer ?
#
loop_
_entity_poly.entity_id
_entity_poly.type
_entity_poly.pdbx_seq_one_letter_code
_entity_poly.pdbx_strand_id
1 'polypeptide(L)'
;MRLILLGPPGAGKGTQAGFITERFSIPQISTGDMLRAAIRAGTALGLAAKKVMDAGQLVSDDIIIGLVKERLRQTDCAKGYLLDGFPRTIAQADALKAAGIGIDYVLEID
;
A
#
# COMPACT_ATOMS: atom_id res chain seq x y z
N MET A 1 3.99 2.26 14.40
CA MET A 1 2.70 1.53 14.20
C MET A 1 2.55 1.21 12.71
N ARG A 2 2.46 -0.06 12.38
CA ARG A 2 2.38 -0.56 11.01
C ARG A 2 1.05 -1.27 10.82
N LEU A 3 0.18 -0.69 9.99
CA LEU A 3 -1.22 -1.10 9.90
C LEU A 3 -1.63 -1.41 8.47
N ILE A 4 -2.56 -2.35 8.35
CA ILE A 4 -3.30 -2.61 7.10
C ILE A 4 -4.76 -2.26 7.37
N LEU A 5 -5.36 -1.52 6.45
CA LEU A 5 -6.77 -1.16 6.53
C LEU A 5 -7.53 -1.85 5.39
N LEU A 6 -8.48 -2.71 5.76
CA LEU A 6 -9.35 -3.43 4.82
C LEU A 6 -10.78 -2.92 4.94
N GLY A 7 -11.48 -2.90 3.83
CA GLY A 7 -12.89 -2.53 3.79
C GLY A 7 -13.29 -1.97 2.43
N PRO A 8 -14.57 -2.04 2.10
CA PRO A 8 -15.06 -1.49 0.83
C PRO A 8 -15.01 0.04 0.85
N PRO A 9 -14.86 0.68 -0.33
CA PRO A 9 -14.98 2.12 -0.43
C PRO A 9 -16.35 2.58 0.08
N GLY A 10 -16.39 3.68 0.82
CA GLY A 10 -17.62 4.24 1.32
C GLY A 10 -18.12 3.69 2.65
N ALA A 11 -17.41 2.72 3.24
CA ALA A 11 -17.78 2.16 4.55
C ALA A 11 -17.17 2.95 5.73
N GLY A 12 -16.80 4.21 5.51
CA GLY A 12 -16.13 5.01 6.53
C GLY A 12 -14.61 4.76 6.60
N LYS A 13 -14.08 3.99 5.67
CA LYS A 13 -12.66 3.62 5.66
C LYS A 13 -11.74 4.85 5.57
N GLY A 14 -12.07 5.80 4.71
CA GLY A 14 -11.30 7.02 4.56
C GLY A 14 -11.27 7.87 5.83
N THR A 15 -12.42 7.98 6.51
CA THR A 15 -12.53 8.70 7.78
C THR A 15 -11.69 8.05 8.87
N GLN A 16 -11.76 6.72 8.98
CA GLN A 16 -10.97 5.97 9.96
C GLN A 16 -9.47 6.09 9.65
N ALA A 17 -9.09 6.00 8.37
CA ALA A 17 -7.70 6.18 7.96
C ALA A 17 -7.17 7.56 8.38
N GLY A 18 -7.96 8.61 8.21
CA GLY A 18 -7.60 9.96 8.63
C GLY A 18 -7.32 10.05 10.12
N PHE A 19 -8.20 9.50 10.96
CA PHE A 19 -8.00 9.48 12.41
C PHE A 19 -6.74 8.72 12.81
N ILE A 20 -6.51 7.56 12.22
CA ILE A 20 -5.38 6.71 12.55
C ILE A 20 -4.05 7.38 12.16
N THR A 21 -3.97 7.91 10.95
CA THR A 21 -2.74 8.55 10.47
C THR A 21 -2.40 9.80 11.27
N GLU A 22 -3.41 10.57 11.66
CA GLU A 22 -3.22 11.73 12.52
C GLU A 22 -2.78 11.31 13.93
N ARG A 23 -3.47 10.31 14.51
CA ARG A 23 -3.19 9.84 15.88
C ARG A 23 -1.77 9.31 16.05
N PHE A 24 -1.26 8.59 15.06
CA PHE A 24 0.06 7.95 15.12
C PHE A 24 1.14 8.70 14.33
N SER A 25 0.78 9.78 13.66
CA SER A 25 1.70 10.56 12.81
C SER A 25 2.39 9.69 11.77
N ILE A 26 1.61 8.86 11.08
CA ILE A 26 2.09 7.95 10.04
C ILE A 26 1.41 8.27 8.70
N PRO A 27 2.07 7.99 7.57
CA PRO A 27 1.46 8.23 6.26
C PRO A 27 0.43 7.14 5.92
N GLN A 28 -0.57 7.52 5.14
CA GLN A 28 -1.48 6.60 4.48
C GLN A 28 -0.93 6.29 3.10
N ILE A 29 -0.76 5.01 2.80
CA ILE A 29 -0.20 4.55 1.54
C ILE A 29 -1.27 3.76 0.80
N SER A 30 -1.77 4.31 -0.31
CA SER A 30 -2.70 3.60 -1.18
C SER A 30 -1.97 3.06 -2.40
N THR A 31 -2.45 1.93 -2.92
CA THR A 31 -1.88 1.30 -4.11
C THR A 31 -1.89 2.26 -5.30
N GLY A 32 -3.01 2.95 -5.50
CA GLY A 32 -3.13 3.89 -6.63
C GLY A 32 -2.11 5.03 -6.55
N ASP A 33 -1.92 5.59 -5.36
CA ASP A 33 -0.95 6.67 -5.16
C ASP A 33 0.48 6.19 -5.38
N MET A 34 0.83 4.99 -4.90
CA MET A 34 2.15 4.40 -5.13
C MET A 34 2.42 4.20 -6.62
N LEU A 35 1.44 3.67 -7.35
CA LEU A 35 1.57 3.43 -8.79
C LEU A 35 1.77 4.75 -9.53
N ARG A 36 0.96 5.75 -9.24
CA ARG A 36 1.08 7.06 -9.89
C ARG A 36 2.42 7.73 -9.61
N ALA A 37 2.88 7.66 -8.36
CA ALA A 37 4.16 8.24 -7.97
C ALA A 37 5.34 7.54 -8.64
N ALA A 38 5.32 6.21 -8.71
CA ALA A 38 6.38 5.43 -9.34
C ALA A 38 6.45 5.66 -10.85
N ILE A 39 5.29 5.75 -11.51
CA ILE A 39 5.21 6.04 -12.95
C ILE A 39 5.77 7.43 -13.23
N ARG A 40 5.39 8.42 -12.42
CA ARG A 40 5.85 9.80 -12.56
C ARG A 40 7.37 9.90 -12.35
N ALA A 41 7.91 9.15 -11.38
CA ALA A 41 9.35 9.13 -11.10
C ALA A 41 10.15 8.35 -12.13
N GLY A 42 9.50 7.52 -12.96
CA GLY A 42 10.17 6.73 -13.99
C GLY A 42 11.04 5.61 -13.45
N THR A 43 10.71 5.08 -12.27
CA THR A 43 11.45 3.94 -11.71
C THR A 43 11.24 2.68 -12.55
N ALA A 44 12.13 1.70 -12.43
CA ALA A 44 12.01 0.44 -13.17
C ALA A 44 10.68 -0.26 -12.89
N LEU A 45 10.25 -0.31 -11.62
CA LEU A 45 8.97 -0.90 -11.25
C LEU A 45 7.79 -0.06 -11.72
N GLY A 46 7.91 1.27 -11.68
CA GLY A 46 6.88 2.17 -12.19
C GLY A 46 6.66 2.00 -13.68
N LEU A 47 7.74 1.89 -14.46
CA LEU A 47 7.66 1.67 -15.90
C LEU A 47 7.08 0.28 -16.22
N ALA A 48 7.43 -0.74 -15.46
CA ALA A 48 6.87 -2.08 -15.61
C ALA A 48 5.36 -2.07 -15.32
N ALA A 49 4.93 -1.39 -14.26
CA ALA A 49 3.51 -1.25 -13.93
C ALA A 49 2.75 -0.50 -15.02
N LYS A 50 3.32 0.58 -15.56
CA LYS A 50 2.71 1.36 -16.63
C LYS A 50 2.49 0.50 -17.88
N LYS A 51 3.48 -0.30 -18.26
CA LYS A 51 3.38 -1.18 -19.41
C LYS A 51 2.23 -2.17 -19.28
N VAL A 52 2.08 -2.76 -18.09
CA VAL A 52 0.98 -3.69 -17.81
C VAL A 52 -0.36 -2.97 -17.86
N MET A 53 -0.47 -1.79 -17.26
CA MET A 53 -1.70 -1.00 -17.26
C MET A 53 -2.08 -0.54 -18.66
N ASP A 54 -1.13 -0.09 -19.47
CA ASP A 54 -1.37 0.34 -20.85
C ASP A 54 -1.86 -0.82 -21.73
N ALA A 55 -1.48 -2.05 -21.39
CA ALA A 55 -1.97 -3.27 -22.05
C ALA A 55 -3.34 -3.71 -21.58
N GLY A 56 -3.97 -2.96 -20.65
CA GLY A 56 -5.28 -3.30 -20.09
C GLY A 56 -5.25 -4.46 -19.10
N GLN A 57 -4.09 -4.82 -18.60
CA GLN A 57 -3.90 -5.90 -17.64
C GLN A 57 -3.80 -5.38 -16.21
N LEU A 58 -4.03 -6.26 -15.23
CA LEU A 58 -3.85 -5.94 -13.82
C LEU A 58 -2.37 -6.04 -13.46
N VAL A 59 -1.92 -5.12 -12.61
CA VAL A 59 -0.55 -5.14 -12.09
C VAL A 59 -0.41 -6.34 -11.16
N SER A 60 0.66 -7.12 -11.34
CA SER A 60 0.90 -8.32 -10.53
C SER A 60 1.22 -7.97 -9.08
N ASP A 61 0.97 -8.92 -8.18
CA ASP A 61 1.29 -8.77 -6.76
C ASP A 61 2.78 -8.51 -6.54
N ASP A 62 3.65 -9.17 -7.33
CA ASP A 62 5.10 -8.98 -7.22
C ASP A 62 5.51 -7.53 -7.47
N ILE A 63 4.93 -6.89 -8.49
CA ILE A 63 5.20 -5.48 -8.79
C ILE A 63 4.69 -4.61 -7.65
N ILE A 64 3.48 -4.86 -7.15
CA ILE A 64 2.90 -4.09 -6.06
C ILE A 64 3.75 -4.23 -4.79
N ILE A 65 4.17 -5.43 -4.44
CA ILE A 65 5.03 -5.66 -3.28
C ILE A 65 6.37 -4.91 -3.42
N GLY A 66 6.95 -4.93 -4.60
CA GLY A 66 8.15 -4.15 -4.89
C GLY A 66 7.96 -2.65 -4.70
N LEU A 67 6.83 -2.12 -5.17
CA LEU A 67 6.48 -0.71 -4.98
C LEU A 67 6.26 -0.37 -3.51
N VAL A 68 5.61 -1.25 -2.75
CA VAL A 68 5.44 -1.09 -1.30
C VAL A 68 6.80 -1.01 -0.62
N LYS A 69 7.71 -1.92 -0.94
CA LYS A 69 9.06 -1.91 -0.37
C LYS A 69 9.79 -0.60 -0.64
N GLU A 70 9.73 -0.10 -1.88
CA GLU A 70 10.36 1.17 -2.24
C GLU A 70 9.74 2.33 -1.46
N ARG A 71 8.42 2.35 -1.35
CA ARG A 71 7.70 3.41 -0.63
C ARG A 71 8.06 3.43 0.85
N LEU A 72 8.18 2.26 1.48
CA LEU A 72 8.46 2.15 2.91
C LEU A 72 9.89 2.50 3.29
N ARG A 73 10.78 2.66 2.33
CA ARG A 73 12.15 3.14 2.57
C ARG A 73 12.22 4.65 2.76
N GLN A 74 11.15 5.38 2.46
CA GLN A 74 11.13 6.83 2.61
C GLN A 74 11.06 7.21 4.09
N THR A 75 11.62 8.38 4.41
CA THR A 75 11.78 8.83 5.81
C THR A 75 10.47 9.04 6.54
N ASP A 76 9.39 9.38 5.82
CA ASP A 76 8.07 9.56 6.44
C ASP A 76 7.47 8.26 6.97
N CYS A 77 8.00 7.10 6.57
CA CYS A 77 7.57 5.79 7.05
C CYS A 77 8.36 5.30 8.27
N ALA A 78 9.27 6.10 8.81
CA ALA A 78 10.13 5.69 9.92
C ALA A 78 9.35 5.32 11.18
N LYS A 79 8.22 5.97 11.45
CA LYS A 79 7.36 5.69 12.61
C LYS A 79 6.31 4.63 12.32
N GLY A 80 6.19 4.19 11.08
CA GLY A 80 5.19 3.25 10.65
C GLY A 80 4.41 3.75 9.44
N TYR A 81 3.31 3.08 9.15
CA TYR A 81 2.52 3.36 7.95
C TYR A 81 1.15 2.70 8.05
N LEU A 82 0.23 3.19 7.24
CA LEU A 82 -1.09 2.60 7.05
C LEU A 82 -1.24 2.22 5.57
N LEU A 83 -1.33 0.92 5.30
CA LEU A 83 -1.54 0.42 3.93
C LEU A 83 -3.03 0.33 3.64
N ASP A 84 -3.47 0.93 2.54
CA ASP A 84 -4.85 0.96 2.10
C ASP A 84 -4.94 0.49 0.64
N GLY A 85 -5.84 -0.44 0.37
CA GLY A 85 -6.06 -0.97 -0.97
C GLY A 85 -5.22 -2.20 -1.32
N PHE A 86 -4.19 -2.50 -0.57
CA PHE A 86 -3.37 -3.70 -0.68
C PHE A 86 -2.70 -3.94 0.67
N PRO A 87 -2.71 -5.15 1.24
CA PRO A 87 -3.31 -6.37 0.68
C PRO A 87 -4.84 -6.39 0.77
N ARG A 88 -5.49 -7.18 -0.07
CA ARG A 88 -6.94 -7.39 -0.04
C ARG A 88 -7.31 -8.80 0.35
N THR A 89 -6.34 -9.69 0.39
CA THR A 89 -6.53 -11.11 0.74
C THR A 89 -5.48 -11.52 1.76
N ILE A 90 -5.76 -12.63 2.46
CA ILE A 90 -4.81 -13.22 3.41
C ILE A 90 -3.52 -13.63 2.68
N ALA A 91 -3.64 -14.20 1.49
CA ALA A 91 -2.49 -14.60 0.69
C ALA A 91 -1.57 -13.43 0.36
N GLN A 92 -2.14 -12.27 0.01
CA GLN A 92 -1.37 -11.06 -0.24
C GLN A 92 -0.70 -10.54 1.03
N ALA A 93 -1.40 -10.59 2.16
CA ALA A 93 -0.81 -10.20 3.45
C ALA A 93 0.37 -11.10 3.81
N ASP A 94 0.24 -12.41 3.60
CA ASP A 94 1.33 -13.36 3.83
C ASP A 94 2.52 -13.09 2.91
N ALA A 95 2.27 -12.72 1.67
CA ALA A 95 3.32 -12.34 0.72
C ALA A 95 4.09 -11.10 1.19
N LEU A 96 3.42 -10.12 1.77
CA LEU A 96 4.06 -8.94 2.35
C LEU A 96 4.97 -9.34 3.52
N LYS A 97 4.49 -10.20 4.41
CA LYS A 97 5.29 -10.70 5.53
C LYS A 97 6.51 -11.47 5.04
N ALA A 98 6.33 -12.33 4.04
CA ALA A 98 7.43 -13.09 3.44
C ALA A 98 8.48 -12.17 2.80
N ALA A 99 8.06 -11.00 2.32
CA ALA A 99 8.95 -9.99 1.74
C ALA A 99 9.66 -9.13 2.81
N GLY A 100 9.43 -9.40 4.09
CA GLY A 100 10.06 -8.67 5.19
C GLY A 100 9.34 -7.39 5.58
N ILE A 101 8.13 -7.17 5.10
CA ILE A 101 7.33 -6.00 5.45
C ILE A 101 6.59 -6.28 6.76
N GLY A 102 6.91 -5.53 7.81
CA GLY A 102 6.32 -5.71 9.12
C GLY A 102 4.90 -5.14 9.21
N ILE A 103 3.99 -5.91 9.79
CA ILE A 103 2.61 -5.51 10.03
C ILE A 103 2.28 -5.79 11.49
N ASP A 104 1.82 -4.78 12.22
CA ASP A 104 1.43 -4.91 13.61
C ASP A 104 -0.04 -5.30 13.75
N TYR A 105 -0.92 -4.65 12.98
CA TYR A 105 -2.36 -4.90 13.05
C TYR A 105 -3.00 -4.84 11.68
N VAL A 106 -4.06 -5.62 11.52
CA VAL A 106 -4.96 -5.56 10.36
C VAL A 106 -6.31 -5.10 10.88
N LEU A 107 -6.81 -3.98 10.35
CA LEU A 107 -8.11 -3.41 10.73
C LEU A 107 -9.08 -3.63 9.57
N GLU A 108 -10.22 -4.23 9.89
CA GLU A 108 -11.27 -4.48 8.90
C GLU A 108 -12.49 -3.62 9.24
N ILE A 109 -12.97 -2.85 8.25
CA ILE A 109 -14.12 -1.97 8.37
C ILE A 109 -15.24 -2.51 7.50
N ASP A 110 -16.35 -2.81 8.11
CA ASP A 110 -17.54 -3.34 7.42
C ASP A 110 -18.41 -2.23 6.85
#